data_37486d874c4d1af98dca4e72bb121b59
#
_entry.id   37486d874c4d1af98dca4e72bb121b59
#
_cell.length_a   1.000
_cell.length_b   1.000
_cell.length_c   1.000
_cell.angle_alpha   90.00
_cell.angle_beta   90.00
_cell.angle_gamma   90.00
#
_symmetry.space_group_name_H-M   'P 1'
#
loop_
_entity.id
_entity.type
_entity.pdbx_description
1 polymer ?
#
loop_
_entity_poly.entity_id
_entity_poly.type
_entity_poly.pdbx_seq_one_letter_code
_entity_poly.pdbx_strand_id
1 'polypeptide(L)'
;MSRVRPYVHIPYDLFDRFLPFFRQEKLNPEIYFGSRSFGTITKSDLLGLKKKLDYPHELTIHAPFMDLSPGAVDPKVREVTLQRFFDTLDIGEILRARVIVFHSGYDKWKYNNRVDIWLEGSLQTWRPVNERAAALGIKIAIENIFEDEPHHLRMLADAMSSGNFGICFDTGHFNLFSRVPLVEWLSVVKPCLKELHLHDNSRRGDEHLPLGEGTFDFETLFEEVRGIDCVYTIEAHSVENAKKSLARLDGYLP
;
A
#
# COMPACT_ATOMS: atom_id res chain seq x y z
N MET A 1 -15.80 8.74 19.16
CA MET A 1 -14.72 8.48 18.18
C MET A 1 -15.36 8.42 16.81
N SER A 2 -14.82 9.04 15.77
CA SER A 2 -15.35 8.90 14.41
C SER A 2 -15.15 7.46 13.96
N ARG A 3 -16.19 6.83 13.41
CA ARG A 3 -16.11 5.46 12.87
C ARG A 3 -15.01 5.45 11.80
N VAL A 4 -14.09 4.51 11.90
CA VAL A 4 -13.05 4.30 10.88
C VAL A 4 -13.75 4.00 9.56
N ARG A 5 -13.40 4.74 8.50
CA ARG A 5 -13.90 4.45 7.15
C ARG A 5 -12.83 3.69 6.39
N PRO A 6 -13.04 2.41 6.07
CA PRO A 6 -12.07 1.64 5.33
C PRO A 6 -11.96 2.13 3.88
N TYR A 7 -10.83 1.84 3.29
CA TYR A 7 -10.59 2.02 1.87
C TYR A 7 -10.80 0.69 1.15
N VAL A 8 -11.06 0.76 -0.14
CA VAL A 8 -11.15 -0.41 -1.01
C VAL A 8 -10.25 -0.19 -2.22
N HIS A 9 -9.36 -1.13 -2.45
CA HIS A 9 -8.43 -1.13 -3.57
C HIS A 9 -9.18 -1.33 -4.89
N ILE A 10 -8.84 -0.54 -5.91
CA ILE A 10 -9.41 -0.60 -7.24
C ILE A 10 -8.41 -0.18 -8.31
N PRO A 11 -8.14 -1.01 -9.33
CA PRO A 11 -7.38 -0.58 -10.49
C PRO A 11 -8.06 0.60 -11.22
N TYR A 12 -7.28 1.60 -11.61
CA TYR A 12 -7.78 2.77 -12.33
C TYR A 12 -8.62 2.39 -13.55
N ASP A 13 -8.16 1.41 -14.33
CA ASP A 13 -8.85 0.96 -15.54
C ASP A 13 -10.23 0.33 -15.28
N LEU A 14 -10.47 -0.10 -14.04
CA LEU A 14 -11.76 -0.68 -13.61
C LEU A 14 -12.61 0.31 -12.82
N PHE A 15 -12.10 1.50 -12.53
CA PHE A 15 -12.76 2.45 -11.63
C PHE A 15 -14.19 2.78 -12.04
N ASP A 16 -14.43 3.09 -13.32
CA ASP A 16 -15.76 3.44 -13.82
C ASP A 16 -16.77 2.28 -13.69
N ARG A 17 -16.30 1.04 -13.84
CA ARG A 17 -17.14 -0.15 -13.66
C ARG A 17 -17.62 -0.31 -12.22
N PHE A 18 -16.76 0.02 -11.25
CA PHE A 18 -17.05 -0.16 -9.83
C PHE A 18 -17.56 1.12 -9.14
N LEU A 19 -17.57 2.25 -9.83
CA LEU A 19 -18.03 3.52 -9.29
C LEU A 19 -19.43 3.48 -8.64
N PRO A 20 -20.45 2.77 -9.19
CA PRO A 20 -21.75 2.62 -8.53
C PRO A 20 -21.64 2.01 -7.13
N PHE A 21 -20.78 1.01 -6.95
CA PHE A 21 -20.54 0.39 -5.65
C PHE A 21 -19.90 1.39 -4.66
N PHE A 22 -18.87 2.11 -5.09
CA PHE A 22 -18.22 3.13 -4.25
C PHE A 22 -19.20 4.22 -3.82
N ARG A 23 -20.07 4.69 -4.71
CA ARG A 23 -21.08 5.71 -4.41
C ARG A 23 -22.15 5.21 -3.44
N GLN A 24 -22.66 4.00 -3.67
CA GLN A 24 -23.69 3.40 -2.83
C GLN A 24 -23.22 3.22 -1.40
N GLU A 25 -22.03 2.66 -1.20
CA GLU A 25 -21.47 2.37 0.12
C GLU A 25 -20.67 3.57 0.70
N LYS A 26 -20.49 4.65 -0.06
CA LYS A 26 -19.68 5.85 0.29
C LYS A 26 -18.26 5.49 0.76
N LEU A 27 -17.60 4.59 0.00
CA LEU A 27 -16.28 4.07 0.32
C LEU A 27 -15.17 5.05 -0.05
N ASN A 28 -14.08 4.99 0.67
CA ASN A 28 -12.83 5.62 0.29
C ASN A 28 -12.12 4.72 -0.74
N PRO A 29 -11.68 5.22 -1.88
CA PRO A 29 -10.91 4.42 -2.82
C PRO A 29 -9.43 4.44 -2.49
N GLU A 30 -8.78 3.29 -2.61
CA GLU A 30 -7.38 3.20 -2.95
C GLU A 30 -7.28 2.91 -4.45
N ILE A 31 -6.64 3.79 -5.21
CA ILE A 31 -6.59 3.64 -6.66
C ILE A 31 -5.20 3.16 -7.09
N TYR A 32 -5.14 1.97 -7.69
CA TYR A 32 -3.93 1.43 -8.30
C TYR A 32 -3.73 1.99 -9.70
N PHE A 33 -2.60 2.66 -9.90
CA PHE A 33 -2.17 3.14 -11.21
C PHE A 33 -1.09 2.22 -11.76
N GLY A 34 -1.47 1.31 -12.65
CA GLY A 34 -0.52 0.41 -13.31
C GLY A 34 0.37 1.15 -14.31
N SER A 35 1.56 0.61 -14.60
CA SER A 35 2.56 1.24 -15.49
C SER A 35 2.03 1.60 -16.87
N ARG A 36 1.05 0.84 -17.40
CA ARG A 36 0.42 1.12 -18.69
C ARG A 36 -0.40 2.42 -18.69
N SER A 37 -0.98 2.77 -17.57
CA SER A 37 -1.81 3.97 -17.42
C SER A 37 -0.98 5.26 -17.47
N PHE A 38 0.27 5.24 -16.99
CA PHE A 38 1.12 6.44 -16.91
C PHE A 38 1.45 7.09 -18.28
N GLY A 39 1.38 6.33 -19.37
CA GLY A 39 1.61 6.88 -20.71
C GLY A 39 0.38 7.55 -21.33
N THR A 40 -0.80 7.39 -20.74
CA THR A 40 -2.09 7.77 -21.34
C THR A 40 -2.94 8.67 -20.45
N ILE A 41 -2.78 8.61 -19.12
CA ILE A 41 -3.58 9.43 -18.19
C ILE A 41 -3.21 10.90 -18.31
N THR A 42 -4.23 11.73 -18.53
CA THR A 42 -4.10 13.18 -18.56
C THR A 42 -4.58 13.80 -17.25
N LYS A 43 -4.18 15.05 -16.99
CA LYS A 43 -4.71 15.84 -15.87
C LYS A 43 -6.25 15.98 -15.96
N SER A 44 -6.81 16.04 -17.16
CA SER A 44 -8.26 16.10 -17.39
C SER A 44 -8.96 14.85 -16.91
N ASP A 45 -8.36 13.65 -17.14
CA ASP A 45 -8.91 12.37 -16.70
C ASP A 45 -8.94 12.29 -15.18
N LEU A 46 -7.85 12.71 -14.50
CA LEU A 46 -7.78 12.75 -13.05
C LEU A 46 -8.80 13.72 -12.43
N LEU A 47 -8.97 14.90 -13.02
CA LEU A 47 -10.01 15.84 -12.59
C LEU A 47 -11.42 15.30 -12.85
N GLY A 48 -11.61 14.56 -13.94
CA GLY A 48 -12.84 13.85 -14.25
C GLY A 48 -13.15 12.78 -13.21
N LEU A 49 -12.16 11.95 -12.84
CA LEU A 49 -12.27 10.95 -11.77
C LEU A 49 -12.69 11.59 -10.45
N LYS A 50 -12.03 12.67 -10.07
CA LYS A 50 -12.36 13.40 -8.83
C LYS A 50 -13.80 13.92 -8.79
N LYS A 51 -14.34 14.37 -9.94
CA LYS A 51 -15.75 14.79 -10.05
C LYS A 51 -16.72 13.61 -9.94
N LYS A 52 -16.31 12.41 -10.33
CA LYS A 52 -17.13 11.20 -10.22
C LYS A 52 -17.32 10.77 -8.76
N LEU A 53 -16.37 11.06 -7.88
CA LEU A 53 -16.49 10.85 -6.44
C LEU A 53 -17.24 12.03 -5.78
N ASP A 54 -18.53 12.11 -6.02
CA ASP A 54 -19.43 13.23 -5.65
C ASP A 54 -19.97 13.16 -4.20
N TYR A 55 -19.23 12.52 -3.32
CA TYR A 55 -19.52 12.38 -1.89
C TYR A 55 -18.25 12.63 -1.05
N PRO A 56 -18.38 12.95 0.26
CA PRO A 56 -17.21 13.11 1.13
C PRO A 56 -16.39 11.83 1.22
N HIS A 57 -15.14 11.88 0.77
CA HIS A 57 -14.21 10.76 0.76
C HIS A 57 -12.79 11.23 1.02
N GLU A 58 -11.95 10.32 1.47
CA GLU A 58 -10.50 10.38 1.40
C GLU A 58 -10.03 9.42 0.29
N LEU A 59 -8.77 9.52 -0.12
CA LEU A 59 -8.22 8.71 -1.20
C LEU A 59 -6.77 8.33 -0.87
N THR A 60 -6.43 7.08 -1.15
CA THR A 60 -5.05 6.59 -1.20
C THR A 60 -4.70 6.12 -2.62
N ILE A 61 -3.44 5.93 -2.88
CA ILE A 61 -2.95 5.47 -4.19
C ILE A 61 -2.04 4.28 -3.96
N HIS A 62 -2.21 3.24 -4.77
CA HIS A 62 -1.21 2.22 -4.95
C HIS A 62 -0.38 2.55 -6.20
N ALA A 63 0.92 2.72 -6.01
CA ALA A 63 1.84 3.09 -7.08
C ALA A 63 2.12 1.92 -8.03
N PRO A 64 2.58 2.17 -9.25
CA PRO A 64 3.08 1.11 -10.12
C PRO A 64 4.30 0.43 -9.48
N PHE A 65 4.40 -0.87 -9.64
CA PHE A 65 5.47 -1.66 -9.03
C PHE A 65 6.19 -2.57 -10.02
N MET A 66 5.48 -3.12 -11.02
CA MET A 66 6.08 -4.03 -11.99
C MET A 66 7.26 -3.36 -12.69
N ASP A 67 8.39 -4.07 -12.77
CA ASP A 67 9.65 -3.64 -13.37
C ASP A 67 10.34 -2.46 -12.67
N LEU A 68 9.74 -1.89 -11.61
CA LEU A 68 10.35 -0.81 -10.84
C LEU A 68 11.22 -1.37 -9.70
N SER A 69 12.36 -0.73 -9.49
CA SER A 69 13.34 -1.20 -8.52
C SER A 69 14.05 -0.04 -7.84
N PRO A 70 13.50 0.46 -6.70
CA PRO A 70 14.08 1.61 -5.99
C PRO A 70 15.50 1.35 -5.48
N GLY A 71 15.83 0.11 -5.13
CA GLY A 71 17.16 -0.28 -4.70
C GLY A 71 18.07 -0.81 -5.81
N ALA A 72 17.73 -0.63 -7.09
CA ALA A 72 18.52 -1.18 -8.19
C ALA A 72 19.99 -0.71 -8.14
N VAL A 73 20.91 -1.64 -8.44
CA VAL A 73 22.34 -1.34 -8.55
C VAL A 73 22.63 -0.46 -9.77
N ASP A 74 21.94 -0.73 -10.88
CA ASP A 74 22.06 0.08 -12.11
C ASP A 74 21.40 1.45 -11.89
N PRO A 75 22.16 2.57 -12.04
CA PRO A 75 21.63 3.90 -11.84
C PRO A 75 20.54 4.29 -12.85
N LYS A 76 20.55 3.74 -14.07
CA LYS A 76 19.51 4.00 -15.08
C LYS A 76 18.18 3.37 -14.70
N VAL A 77 18.19 2.17 -14.11
CA VAL A 77 16.98 1.53 -13.58
C VAL A 77 16.42 2.34 -12.41
N ARG A 78 17.27 2.85 -11.53
CA ARG A 78 16.86 3.75 -10.44
C ARG A 78 16.27 5.06 -10.96
N GLU A 79 16.88 5.67 -11.98
CA GLU A 79 16.40 6.91 -12.58
C GLU A 79 14.99 6.76 -13.14
N VAL A 80 14.72 5.69 -13.90
CA VAL A 80 13.37 5.39 -14.40
C VAL A 80 12.39 5.16 -13.24
N THR A 81 12.80 4.40 -12.23
CA THR A 81 11.97 4.15 -11.05
C THR A 81 11.64 5.44 -10.31
N LEU A 82 12.64 6.29 -10.07
CA LEU A 82 12.49 7.59 -9.43
C LEU A 82 11.52 8.50 -10.19
N GLN A 83 11.64 8.56 -11.53
CA GLN A 83 10.72 9.33 -12.36
C GLN A 83 9.28 8.82 -12.22
N ARG A 84 9.05 7.51 -12.25
CA ARG A 84 7.72 6.93 -12.06
C ARG A 84 7.13 7.23 -10.68
N PHE A 85 7.95 7.28 -9.65
CA PHE A 85 7.50 7.66 -8.32
C PHE A 85 7.14 9.15 -8.25
N PHE A 86 7.89 10.01 -8.92
CA PHE A 86 7.51 11.42 -9.05
C PHE A 86 6.22 11.60 -9.85
N ASP A 87 6.06 10.89 -10.96
CA ASP A 87 4.81 10.90 -11.74
C ASP A 87 3.61 10.46 -10.85
N THR A 88 3.83 9.49 -9.96
CA THR A 88 2.80 9.05 -8.99
C THR A 88 2.47 10.14 -7.96
N LEU A 89 3.47 10.87 -7.48
CA LEU A 89 3.25 12.01 -6.59
C LEU A 89 2.47 13.14 -7.28
N ASP A 90 2.70 13.39 -8.57
CA ASP A 90 1.93 14.38 -9.36
C ASP A 90 0.44 13.98 -9.45
N ILE A 91 0.16 12.68 -9.65
CA ILE A 91 -1.20 12.15 -9.59
C ILE A 91 -1.78 12.34 -8.19
N GLY A 92 -0.99 12.01 -7.15
CA GLY A 92 -1.37 12.15 -5.76
C GLY A 92 -1.72 13.59 -5.37
N GLU A 93 -0.98 14.57 -5.85
CA GLU A 93 -1.26 16.00 -5.66
C GLU A 93 -2.60 16.40 -6.28
N ILE A 94 -2.86 16.00 -7.54
CA ILE A 94 -4.11 16.32 -8.23
C ILE A 94 -5.30 15.69 -7.51
N LEU A 95 -5.19 14.42 -7.11
CA LEU A 95 -6.24 13.67 -6.44
C LEU A 95 -6.35 13.98 -4.95
N ARG A 96 -5.35 14.65 -4.36
CA ARG A 96 -5.21 14.90 -2.91
C ARG A 96 -5.13 13.60 -2.11
N ALA A 97 -4.26 12.70 -2.56
CA ALA A 97 -4.04 11.45 -1.86
C ALA A 97 -3.48 11.67 -0.45
N ARG A 98 -3.97 10.88 0.52
CA ARG A 98 -3.49 10.91 1.91
C ARG A 98 -2.21 10.09 2.08
N VAL A 99 -2.19 8.91 1.48
CA VAL A 99 -1.07 7.96 1.50
C VAL A 99 -0.85 7.46 0.07
N ILE A 100 0.39 7.17 -0.27
CA ILE A 100 0.75 6.41 -1.46
C ILE A 100 1.54 5.19 -1.02
N VAL A 101 1.03 4.01 -1.39
CA VAL A 101 1.69 2.72 -1.16
C VAL A 101 2.62 2.42 -2.31
N PHE A 102 3.83 1.95 -1.99
CA PHE A 102 4.85 1.53 -2.92
C PHE A 102 5.46 0.20 -2.47
N HIS A 103 5.94 -0.58 -3.41
CA HIS A 103 6.71 -1.79 -3.10
C HIS A 103 8.17 -1.47 -2.77
N SER A 104 8.74 -2.26 -1.86
CA SER A 104 10.14 -2.12 -1.43
C SER A 104 11.14 -2.39 -2.57
N GLY A 105 10.75 -3.22 -3.54
CA GLY A 105 11.63 -3.73 -4.58
C GLY A 105 12.76 -4.61 -4.07
N TYR A 106 12.70 -5.02 -2.78
CA TYR A 106 13.62 -6.00 -2.23
C TYR A 106 13.24 -7.41 -2.65
N ASP A 107 14.24 -8.18 -3.03
CA ASP A 107 14.14 -9.61 -3.24
C ASP A 107 15.49 -10.23 -2.83
N LYS A 108 15.46 -11.11 -1.83
CA LYS A 108 16.67 -11.69 -1.26
C LYS A 108 17.51 -12.48 -2.27
N TRP A 109 16.89 -13.07 -3.27
CA TRP A 109 17.60 -13.79 -4.33
C TRP A 109 18.26 -12.84 -5.31
N LYS A 110 17.56 -11.77 -5.71
CA LYS A 110 18.08 -10.72 -6.60
C LYS A 110 19.32 -10.04 -6.02
N TYR A 111 19.32 -9.78 -4.72
CA TYR A 111 20.42 -9.11 -4.03
C TYR A 111 21.40 -10.11 -3.36
N ASN A 112 21.24 -11.42 -3.55
CA ASN A 112 22.06 -12.44 -2.91
C ASN A 112 22.17 -12.26 -1.38
N ASN A 113 21.04 -11.97 -0.73
CA ASN A 113 20.92 -11.62 0.69
C ASN A 113 21.74 -10.37 1.12
N ARG A 114 22.22 -9.54 0.19
CA ARG A 114 22.97 -8.31 0.47
C ARG A 114 22.00 -7.14 0.66
N VAL A 115 21.43 -7.06 1.86
CA VAL A 115 20.51 -5.99 2.27
C VAL A 115 21.17 -4.62 2.19
N ASP A 116 22.46 -4.55 2.50
CA ASP A 116 23.27 -3.33 2.43
C ASP A 116 23.29 -2.71 1.03
N ILE A 117 23.42 -3.53 -0.03
CA ILE A 117 23.40 -3.07 -1.43
C ILE A 117 22.02 -2.51 -1.79
N TRP A 118 20.94 -3.25 -1.44
CA TRP A 118 19.58 -2.78 -1.68
C TRP A 118 19.27 -1.49 -0.91
N LEU A 119 19.65 -1.42 0.36
CA LEU A 119 19.38 -0.27 1.22
C LEU A 119 20.09 0.99 0.71
N GLU A 120 21.36 0.88 0.31
CA GLU A 120 22.11 2.01 -0.25
C GLU A 120 21.42 2.58 -1.49
N GLY A 121 21.04 1.73 -2.46
CA GLY A 121 20.31 2.16 -3.64
C GLY A 121 18.93 2.73 -3.32
N SER A 122 18.20 2.07 -2.38
CA SER A 122 16.88 2.50 -1.94
C SER A 122 16.89 3.89 -1.32
N LEU A 123 17.87 4.22 -0.50
CA LEU A 123 17.98 5.55 0.12
C LEU A 123 18.20 6.66 -0.92
N GLN A 124 18.92 6.37 -2.01
CA GLN A 124 19.10 7.34 -3.11
C GLN A 124 17.77 7.64 -3.82
N THR A 125 16.87 6.66 -3.89
CA THR A 125 15.54 6.83 -4.49
C THR A 125 14.54 7.44 -3.51
N TRP A 126 14.46 6.91 -2.27
CA TRP A 126 13.39 7.28 -1.35
C TRP A 126 13.56 8.65 -0.71
N ARG A 127 14.79 9.13 -0.51
CA ARG A 127 15.01 10.46 0.10
C ARG A 127 14.35 11.59 -0.70
N PRO A 128 14.64 11.77 -2.00
CA PRO A 128 14.00 12.83 -2.79
C PRO A 128 12.48 12.60 -2.96
N VAL A 129 12.02 11.34 -3.04
CA VAL A 129 10.59 11.03 -3.12
C VAL A 129 9.88 11.43 -1.82
N ASN A 130 10.44 11.09 -0.67
CA ASN A 130 9.86 11.45 0.62
C ASN A 130 9.88 12.95 0.90
N GLU A 131 10.95 13.66 0.50
CA GLU A 131 11.01 15.10 0.61
C GLU A 131 9.87 15.77 -0.16
N ARG A 132 9.65 15.36 -1.41
CA ARG A 132 8.55 15.88 -2.22
C ARG A 132 7.18 15.47 -1.67
N ALA A 133 7.00 14.22 -1.26
CA ALA A 133 5.75 13.74 -0.68
C ALA A 133 5.38 14.54 0.58
N ALA A 134 6.36 14.79 1.46
CA ALA A 134 6.16 15.58 2.67
C ALA A 134 5.75 17.03 2.35
N ALA A 135 6.36 17.66 1.33
CA ALA A 135 5.99 19.00 0.86
C ALA A 135 4.54 19.05 0.32
N LEU A 136 4.04 17.94 -0.23
CA LEU A 136 2.67 17.79 -0.72
C LEU A 136 1.68 17.34 0.39
N GLY A 137 2.16 17.02 1.59
CA GLY A 137 1.33 16.48 2.68
C GLY A 137 0.90 15.02 2.46
N ILE A 138 1.59 14.28 1.60
CA ILE A 138 1.30 12.89 1.24
C ILE A 138 2.23 11.97 2.02
N LYS A 139 1.70 11.00 2.77
CA LYS A 139 2.50 9.98 3.45
C LYS A 139 2.93 8.88 2.47
N ILE A 140 4.11 8.30 2.71
CA ILE A 140 4.62 7.14 1.97
C ILE A 140 4.50 5.90 2.85
N ALA A 141 3.97 4.82 2.30
CA ALA A 141 3.90 3.51 2.91
C ALA A 141 4.59 2.47 2.02
N ILE A 142 5.56 1.75 2.55
CA ILE A 142 6.27 0.68 1.84
C ILE A 142 5.67 -0.66 2.23
N GLU A 143 5.18 -1.38 1.25
CA GLU A 143 4.48 -2.64 1.43
C GLU A 143 5.44 -3.83 1.52
N ASN A 144 5.13 -4.78 2.42
CA ASN A 144 5.78 -6.10 2.43
C ASN A 144 5.21 -6.99 1.32
N ILE A 145 6.09 -7.53 0.49
CA ILE A 145 5.71 -8.44 -0.61
C ILE A 145 6.32 -9.82 -0.37
N PHE A 146 7.62 -9.99 -0.62
CA PHE A 146 8.33 -11.27 -0.54
C PHE A 146 9.21 -11.37 0.71
N GLU A 147 9.14 -10.40 1.58
CA GLU A 147 9.91 -10.36 2.81
C GLU A 147 9.48 -11.49 3.75
N ASP A 148 10.40 -12.37 4.08
CA ASP A 148 10.16 -13.45 5.03
C ASP A 148 10.40 -13.04 6.50
N GLU A 149 10.88 -11.81 6.71
CA GLU A 149 11.08 -11.21 8.03
C GLU A 149 11.02 -9.66 7.93
N PRO A 150 10.69 -8.93 9.02
CA PRO A 150 10.36 -7.49 8.96
C PRO A 150 11.56 -6.54 8.98
N HIS A 151 12.77 -7.01 9.33
CA HIS A 151 13.89 -6.13 9.66
C HIS A 151 14.39 -5.31 8.47
N HIS A 152 14.30 -5.85 7.24
CA HIS A 152 14.73 -5.12 6.04
C HIS A 152 13.89 -3.84 5.83
N LEU A 153 12.55 -3.98 5.94
CA LEU A 153 11.64 -2.84 5.84
C LEU A 153 11.84 -1.85 6.99
N ARG A 154 12.07 -2.38 8.20
CA ARG A 154 12.34 -1.56 9.37
C ARG A 154 13.65 -0.78 9.22
N MET A 155 14.72 -1.41 8.74
CA MET A 155 16.00 -0.75 8.47
C MET A 155 15.84 0.41 7.47
N LEU A 156 15.02 0.22 6.42
CA LEU A 156 14.72 1.30 5.48
C LEU A 156 13.98 2.45 6.18
N ALA A 157 12.93 2.16 6.94
CA ALA A 157 12.16 3.18 7.64
C ALA A 157 13.01 3.95 8.66
N ASP A 158 13.87 3.27 9.42
CA ASP A 158 14.79 3.89 10.37
C ASP A 158 15.83 4.77 9.66
N ALA A 159 16.40 4.31 8.55
CA ALA A 159 17.39 5.06 7.77
C ALA A 159 16.79 6.30 7.06
N MET A 160 15.50 6.28 6.78
CA MET A 160 14.74 7.45 6.30
C MET A 160 14.52 8.47 7.40
N SER A 161 14.39 8.05 8.66
CA SER A 161 14.23 8.91 9.84
C SER A 161 13.15 9.99 9.66
N SER A 162 12.00 9.62 9.11
CA SER A 162 10.93 10.55 8.75
C SER A 162 9.57 10.05 9.23
N GLY A 163 8.82 10.88 9.95
CA GLY A 163 7.43 10.60 10.31
C GLY A 163 6.49 10.49 9.11
N ASN A 164 6.90 10.96 7.94
CA ASN A 164 6.14 10.90 6.68
C ASN A 164 6.33 9.57 5.93
N PHE A 165 7.38 8.82 6.24
CA PHE A 165 7.73 7.55 5.63
C PHE A 165 7.46 6.39 6.60
N GLY A 166 6.85 5.32 6.12
CA GLY A 166 6.56 4.16 6.97
C GLY A 166 6.21 2.93 6.16
N ILE A 167 5.46 2.03 6.77
CA ILE A 167 5.18 0.71 6.24
C ILE A 167 3.69 0.54 6.00
N CYS A 168 3.33 -0.08 4.89
CA CYS A 168 2.07 -0.75 4.66
C CYS A 168 2.26 -2.24 5.01
N PHE A 169 1.49 -2.74 5.96
CA PHE A 169 1.52 -4.17 6.28
C PHE A 169 0.40 -4.88 5.52
N ASP A 170 0.81 -5.72 4.57
CA ASP A 170 -0.09 -6.58 3.81
C ASP A 170 -0.24 -7.95 4.47
N THR A 171 -1.48 -8.31 4.79
CA THR A 171 -1.83 -9.53 5.52
C THR A 171 -1.69 -10.79 4.69
N GLY A 172 -2.02 -10.72 3.40
CA GLY A 172 -1.93 -11.87 2.51
C GLY A 172 -0.50 -12.19 2.13
N HIS A 173 0.31 -11.18 1.82
CA HIS A 173 1.73 -11.37 1.56
C HIS A 173 2.46 -11.91 2.79
N PHE A 174 2.16 -11.34 3.98
CA PHE A 174 2.67 -11.91 5.22
C PHE A 174 2.30 -13.39 5.36
N ASN A 175 1.03 -13.75 5.15
CA ASN A 175 0.55 -15.11 5.33
C ASN A 175 1.23 -16.10 4.37
N LEU A 176 1.63 -15.64 3.18
CA LEU A 176 2.33 -16.44 2.17
C LEU A 176 3.83 -16.60 2.45
N PHE A 177 4.50 -15.52 2.82
CA PHE A 177 5.96 -15.45 2.72
C PHE A 177 6.67 -15.40 4.08
N SER A 178 6.00 -14.95 5.14
CA SER A 178 6.64 -14.80 6.45
C SER A 178 7.09 -16.13 7.06
N ARG A 179 8.28 -16.09 7.66
CA ARG A 179 8.82 -17.13 8.53
C ARG A 179 8.84 -16.73 9.99
N VAL A 180 8.37 -15.52 10.27
CA VAL A 180 8.36 -14.95 11.61
C VAL A 180 6.91 -14.88 12.09
N PRO A 181 6.60 -15.17 13.36
CA PRO A 181 5.25 -15.07 13.92
C PRO A 181 4.68 -13.65 13.79
N LEU A 182 3.35 -13.53 13.64
CA LEU A 182 2.65 -12.27 13.43
C LEU A 182 2.97 -11.23 14.51
N VAL A 183 2.93 -11.63 15.79
CA VAL A 183 3.22 -10.72 16.92
C VAL A 183 4.64 -10.17 16.86
N GLU A 184 5.61 -11.02 16.51
CA GLU A 184 7.00 -10.62 16.36
C GLU A 184 7.16 -9.64 15.17
N TRP A 185 6.56 -9.96 14.01
CA TRP A 185 6.56 -9.07 12.85
C TRP A 185 5.98 -7.70 13.19
N LEU A 186 4.78 -7.69 13.78
CA LEU A 186 4.09 -6.45 14.15
C LEU A 186 4.87 -5.64 15.20
N SER A 187 5.53 -6.29 16.14
CA SER A 187 6.35 -5.60 17.14
C SER A 187 7.44 -4.74 16.50
N VAL A 188 7.96 -5.16 15.35
CA VAL A 188 9.01 -4.45 14.60
C VAL A 188 8.43 -3.30 13.78
N VAL A 189 7.28 -3.50 13.10
CA VAL A 189 6.78 -2.51 12.11
C VAL A 189 5.77 -1.53 12.68
N LYS A 190 5.07 -1.85 13.77
CA LYS A 190 4.06 -0.96 14.41
C LYS A 190 4.51 0.49 14.60
N PRO A 191 5.75 0.79 15.04
CA PRO A 191 6.17 2.18 15.25
C PRO A 191 6.18 3.05 13.99
N CYS A 192 6.21 2.44 12.81
CA CYS A 192 6.23 3.15 11.52
C CYS A 192 5.06 2.75 10.60
N LEU A 193 4.04 2.06 11.13
CA LEU A 193 2.87 1.65 10.37
C LEU A 193 2.07 2.87 9.87
N LYS A 194 1.70 2.85 8.58
CA LYS A 194 0.89 3.88 7.93
C LYS A 194 -0.40 3.32 7.35
N GLU A 195 -0.35 2.08 6.87
CA GLU A 195 -1.46 1.44 6.18
C GLU A 195 -1.46 -0.06 6.42
N LEU A 196 -2.62 -0.67 6.34
CA LEU A 196 -2.84 -2.11 6.30
C LEU A 196 -3.53 -2.45 5.01
N HIS A 197 -2.97 -3.38 4.24
CA HIS A 197 -3.69 -4.08 3.18
C HIS A 197 -4.30 -5.35 3.76
N LEU A 198 -5.59 -5.48 3.59
CA LEU A 198 -6.40 -6.48 4.26
C LEU A 198 -7.05 -7.42 3.24
N HIS A 199 -6.51 -8.60 3.12
CA HIS A 199 -7.08 -9.73 2.40
C HIS A 199 -6.57 -11.03 3.00
N ASP A 200 -7.20 -12.14 2.67
CA ASP A 200 -6.85 -13.45 3.18
C ASP A 200 -6.41 -14.39 2.05
N ASN A 201 -5.78 -15.47 2.40
CA ASN A 201 -5.46 -16.55 1.49
C ASN A 201 -5.28 -17.89 2.23
N SER A 202 -5.20 -18.96 1.45
CA SER A 202 -5.03 -20.32 1.97
C SER A 202 -3.55 -20.75 2.09
N ARG A 203 -2.60 -19.82 2.00
CA ARG A 203 -1.13 -20.07 1.89
C ARG A 203 -0.70 -20.81 0.62
N ARG A 204 -1.55 -20.88 -0.40
CA ARG A 204 -1.23 -21.53 -1.68
C ARG A 204 -0.94 -20.54 -2.80
N GLY A 205 -1.43 -19.32 -2.67
CA GLY A 205 -1.27 -18.24 -3.62
C GLY A 205 -1.90 -16.96 -3.08
N ASP A 206 -1.71 -15.88 -3.79
CA ASP A 206 -2.26 -14.58 -3.46
C ASP A 206 -3.72 -14.49 -3.95
N GLU A 207 -4.61 -15.14 -3.20
CA GLU A 207 -6.00 -15.40 -3.61
C GLU A 207 -6.93 -14.22 -3.39
N HIS A 208 -6.56 -13.23 -2.58
CA HIS A 208 -7.42 -12.11 -2.16
C HIS A 208 -8.80 -12.57 -1.68
N LEU A 209 -8.83 -13.59 -0.82
CA LEU A 209 -10.06 -14.08 -0.18
C LEU A 209 -10.60 -13.01 0.78
N PRO A 210 -11.92 -13.02 1.04
CA PRO A 210 -12.50 -12.21 2.12
C PRO A 210 -11.85 -12.50 3.47
N LEU A 211 -11.79 -11.48 4.33
CA LEU A 211 -11.24 -11.59 5.69
C LEU A 211 -11.86 -12.78 6.43
N GLY A 212 -11.01 -13.67 6.94
CA GLY A 212 -11.43 -14.87 7.70
C GLY A 212 -11.98 -16.02 6.85
N GLU A 213 -11.86 -15.96 5.51
CA GLU A 213 -12.14 -17.10 4.62
C GLU A 213 -10.87 -17.90 4.26
N GLY A 214 -9.69 -17.44 4.69
CA GLY A 214 -8.40 -18.11 4.56
C GLY A 214 -7.83 -18.57 5.90
N THR A 215 -6.54 -18.30 6.13
CA THR A 215 -5.81 -18.80 7.30
C THR A 215 -5.09 -17.72 8.11
N PHE A 216 -5.25 -16.43 7.75
CA PHE A 216 -4.60 -15.34 8.46
C PHE A 216 -5.33 -15.03 9.79
N ASP A 217 -4.57 -14.69 10.83
CA ASP A 217 -5.08 -14.40 12.17
C ASP A 217 -5.42 -12.90 12.31
N PHE A 218 -6.63 -12.51 11.88
CA PHE A 218 -7.11 -11.14 11.99
C PHE A 218 -7.38 -10.70 13.44
N GLU A 219 -7.73 -11.63 14.33
CA GLU A 219 -7.99 -11.29 15.75
C GLU A 219 -6.71 -10.75 16.38
N THR A 220 -5.62 -11.50 16.27
CA THR A 220 -4.30 -11.05 16.73
C THR A 220 -3.87 -9.75 16.07
N LEU A 221 -4.06 -9.60 14.74
CA LEU A 221 -3.72 -8.34 14.05
C LEU A 221 -4.42 -7.13 14.69
N PHE A 222 -5.75 -7.18 14.81
CA PHE A 222 -6.52 -6.03 15.30
C PHE A 222 -6.32 -5.75 16.80
N GLU A 223 -5.98 -6.76 17.58
CA GLU A 223 -5.53 -6.56 18.97
C GLU A 223 -4.20 -5.81 19.01
N GLU A 224 -3.23 -6.22 18.20
CA GLU A 224 -1.88 -5.67 18.17
C GLU A 224 -1.81 -4.24 17.60
N VAL A 225 -2.67 -3.89 16.63
CA VAL A 225 -2.70 -2.54 16.04
C VAL A 225 -3.70 -1.60 16.71
N ARG A 226 -4.33 -2.02 17.79
CA ARG A 226 -5.32 -1.20 18.49
C ARG A 226 -4.75 0.16 18.90
N GLY A 227 -5.41 1.24 18.48
CA GLY A 227 -5.00 2.60 18.81
C GLY A 227 -3.90 3.18 17.92
N ILE A 228 -3.43 2.43 16.92
CA ILE A 228 -2.51 2.96 15.92
C ILE A 228 -3.31 3.74 14.86
N ASP A 229 -2.87 4.97 14.56
CA ASP A 229 -3.45 5.78 13.47
C ASP A 229 -2.85 5.32 12.12
N CYS A 230 -3.54 4.40 11.46
CA CYS A 230 -3.19 3.93 10.12
C CYS A 230 -4.43 3.77 9.24
N VAL A 231 -4.22 3.68 7.95
CA VAL A 231 -5.27 3.42 6.95
C VAL A 231 -5.57 1.91 6.92
N TYR A 232 -6.82 1.55 6.69
CA TYR A 232 -7.29 0.17 6.51
C TYR A 232 -7.84 0.03 5.10
N THR A 233 -7.12 -0.66 4.24
CA THR A 233 -7.49 -0.88 2.84
C THR A 233 -7.85 -2.34 2.60
N ILE A 234 -9.04 -2.59 2.09
CA ILE A 234 -9.48 -3.92 1.67
C ILE A 234 -9.05 -4.16 0.24
N GLU A 235 -8.38 -5.26 0.00
CA GLU A 235 -8.07 -5.75 -1.33
C GLU A 235 -8.97 -6.93 -1.70
N ALA A 236 -9.68 -6.81 -2.82
CA ALA A 236 -10.61 -7.84 -3.26
C ALA A 236 -10.79 -7.84 -4.77
N HIS A 237 -10.86 -9.02 -5.37
CA HIS A 237 -11.04 -9.19 -6.82
C HIS A 237 -12.50 -9.04 -7.29
N SER A 238 -13.45 -8.86 -6.37
CA SER A 238 -14.86 -8.68 -6.70
C SER A 238 -15.61 -7.81 -5.69
N VAL A 239 -16.71 -7.20 -6.13
CA VAL A 239 -17.62 -6.45 -5.24
C VAL A 239 -18.16 -7.33 -4.13
N GLU A 240 -18.47 -8.61 -4.42
CA GLU A 240 -18.97 -9.55 -3.44
C GLU A 240 -17.94 -9.78 -2.32
N ASN A 241 -16.69 -10.07 -2.69
CA ASN A 241 -15.62 -10.27 -1.73
C ASN A 241 -15.33 -9.00 -0.93
N ALA A 242 -15.33 -7.81 -1.59
CA ALA A 242 -15.19 -6.54 -0.89
C ALA A 242 -16.28 -6.34 0.16
N LYS A 243 -17.56 -6.63 -0.17
CA LYS A 243 -18.67 -6.53 0.78
C LYS A 243 -18.52 -7.48 1.98
N LYS A 244 -18.10 -8.71 1.74
CA LYS A 244 -17.83 -9.67 2.82
C LYS A 244 -16.71 -9.18 3.74
N SER A 245 -15.62 -8.70 3.17
CA SER A 245 -14.49 -8.15 3.93
C SER A 245 -14.89 -6.92 4.74
N LEU A 246 -15.67 -5.99 4.16
CA LEU A 246 -16.19 -4.81 4.86
C LEU A 246 -17.05 -5.21 6.07
N ALA A 247 -17.96 -6.16 5.89
CA ALA A 247 -18.82 -6.66 6.98
C ALA A 247 -18.00 -7.33 8.10
N ARG A 248 -16.94 -8.05 7.75
CA ARG A 248 -16.04 -8.67 8.73
C ARG A 248 -15.20 -7.63 9.46
N LEU A 249 -14.66 -6.65 8.73
CA LEU A 249 -13.86 -5.56 9.31
C LEU A 249 -14.65 -4.75 10.35
N ASP A 250 -15.94 -4.49 10.11
CA ASP A 250 -16.83 -3.83 11.07
C ASP A 250 -16.90 -4.56 12.43
N GLY A 251 -16.66 -5.87 12.46
CA GLY A 251 -16.63 -6.66 13.69
C GLY A 251 -15.32 -6.52 14.50
N TYR A 252 -14.24 -6.09 13.86
CA TYR A 252 -12.93 -5.90 14.50
C TYR A 252 -12.70 -4.44 14.93
N LEU A 253 -13.37 -3.49 14.27
CA LEU A 253 -13.21 -2.06 14.57
C LEU A 253 -14.10 -1.65 15.77
N PRO A 254 -13.63 -0.77 16.67
CA PRO A 254 -14.38 -0.32 17.85
C PRO A 254 -15.54 0.62 17.50
#